data_6110e8e8b803868c5a7476761ad9edcd
#
_entry.id   6110e8e8b803868c5a7476761ad9edcd
#
_cell.length_a   1.000
_cell.length_b   1.000
_cell.length_c   1.000
_cell.angle_alpha   90.00
_cell.angle_beta   90.00
_cell.angle_gamma   90.00
#
_symmetry.space_group_name_H-M   'P 1'
#
loop_
_entity.id
_entity.type
_entity.pdbx_description
1 polymer ?
#
loop_
_entity_poly.entity_id
_entity_poly.type
_entity_poly.pdbx_seq_one_letter_code
_entity_poly.pdbx_strand_id
1 'polypeptide(L)'
;MLADLGEPGYRARQVWEWTSRGAGSYDAMTTLSKPLRARLEETVPFSTLELVTEQESRDGTVKALFRTADGHPVESVLMRYRDGRRSLCLSSQSGCPLTCNFCATGAMRFGRNLTESEILDQALHFRRREPVNHAVYMGMGEPFLNFDAVLASARRLPDLGITHRRTTISTVGWMPGLRRFVDEVEEPIRLALSIHAADPAKRSQLMPVNDRYPLSEVLAECRRYAGLRRRRVFVEYVLLAGVNDSPADARRLAELLGRETYKVNLIPYNPTGSYDGSPRPVIAAFKSELDRARVPATVRLTRGRDIDAACGQLAVSSG
;
A
#
# COMPACT_ATOMS: atom_id res chain seq x y z
N MET A 1 23.46 -11.96 11.99
CA MET A 1 22.98 -11.86 13.41
C MET A 1 22.92 -13.20 14.12
N LEU A 2 22.02 -14.18 13.82
CA LEU A 2 22.06 -15.50 14.48
C LEU A 2 23.36 -16.29 14.16
N ALA A 3 23.89 -16.17 12.94
CA ALA A 3 25.19 -16.74 12.60
C ALA A 3 26.33 -16.14 13.43
N ASP A 4 26.31 -14.85 13.70
CA ASP A 4 27.28 -14.15 14.55
C ASP A 4 27.20 -14.59 16.02
N LEU A 5 26.03 -15.12 16.41
CA LEU A 5 25.82 -15.76 17.70
C LEU A 5 26.24 -17.26 17.72
N GLY A 6 26.79 -17.78 16.61
CA GLY A 6 27.17 -19.17 16.47
C GLY A 6 25.99 -20.15 16.31
N GLU A 7 24.78 -19.63 16.06
CA GLU A 7 23.59 -20.46 15.94
C GLU A 7 23.42 -21.04 14.53
N PRO A 8 22.99 -22.29 14.41
CA PRO A 8 22.72 -22.92 13.13
C PRO A 8 21.64 -22.18 12.33
N GLY A 9 21.75 -22.16 10.98
CA GLY A 9 20.83 -21.43 10.09
C GLY A 9 19.34 -21.80 10.25
N TYR A 10 19.01 -23.01 10.69
CA TYR A 10 17.62 -23.40 10.94
C TYR A 10 16.96 -22.63 12.09
N ARG A 11 17.76 -22.05 13.01
CA ARG A 11 17.23 -21.21 14.11
C ARG A 11 16.56 -19.95 13.58
N ALA A 12 17.09 -19.34 12.52
CA ALA A 12 16.46 -18.18 11.88
C ALA A 12 15.06 -18.54 11.36
N ARG A 13 14.89 -19.75 10.80
CA ARG A 13 13.57 -20.25 10.37
C ARG A 13 12.64 -20.45 11.55
N GLN A 14 13.11 -21.02 12.66
CA GLN A 14 12.29 -21.18 13.87
C GLN A 14 11.83 -19.83 14.43
N VAL A 15 12.72 -18.85 14.55
CA VAL A 15 12.35 -17.48 14.97
C VAL A 15 11.30 -16.90 14.04
N TRP A 16 11.51 -17.00 12.72
CA TRP A 16 10.55 -16.52 11.73
C TRP A 16 9.18 -17.21 11.82
N GLU A 17 9.15 -18.54 11.99
CA GLU A 17 7.89 -19.28 12.16
C GLU A 17 7.08 -18.82 13.37
N TRP A 18 7.74 -18.53 14.48
CA TRP A 18 7.08 -17.97 15.66
C TRP A 18 6.58 -16.55 15.43
N THR A 19 7.43 -15.69 14.86
CA THR A 19 7.11 -14.28 14.60
C THR A 19 5.96 -14.17 13.62
N SER A 20 5.98 -14.91 12.52
CA SER A 20 4.93 -14.90 11.49
C SER A 20 3.57 -15.43 11.99
N ARG A 21 3.57 -16.28 13.02
CA ARG A 21 2.36 -16.74 13.71
C ARG A 21 1.84 -15.76 14.76
N GLY A 22 2.58 -14.69 15.04
CA GLY A 22 2.17 -13.63 15.97
C GLY A 22 2.79 -13.71 17.36
N ALA A 23 3.94 -14.39 17.54
CA ALA A 23 4.68 -14.29 18.78
C ALA A 23 4.99 -12.83 19.12
N GLY A 24 4.76 -12.42 20.36
CA GLY A 24 4.96 -11.04 20.84
C GLY A 24 6.33 -10.78 21.45
N SER A 25 7.13 -11.83 21.72
CA SER A 25 8.47 -11.73 22.32
C SER A 25 9.28 -12.99 22.02
N TYR A 26 10.59 -12.93 22.23
CA TYR A 26 11.44 -14.14 22.17
C TYR A 26 11.06 -15.15 23.26
N ASP A 27 10.57 -14.69 24.39
CA ASP A 27 10.19 -15.58 25.50
C ASP A 27 9.01 -16.50 25.17
N ALA A 28 8.12 -16.06 24.26
CA ALA A 28 7.04 -16.89 23.73
C ALA A 28 7.52 -18.05 22.84
N MET A 29 8.76 -18.03 22.34
CA MET A 29 9.29 -18.99 21.36
C MET A 29 9.81 -20.28 22.04
N THR A 30 8.89 -21.10 22.54
CA THR A 30 9.21 -22.23 23.43
C THR A 30 10.02 -23.35 22.75
N THR A 31 10.11 -23.40 21.42
CA THR A 31 10.99 -24.34 20.68
C THR A 31 12.47 -23.92 20.71
N LEU A 32 12.76 -22.69 21.13
CA LEU A 32 14.11 -22.21 21.37
C LEU A 32 14.51 -22.48 22.83
N SER A 33 15.79 -22.80 23.06
CA SER A 33 16.30 -22.98 24.43
C SER A 33 16.20 -21.67 25.24
N LYS A 34 16.00 -21.79 26.54
CA LYS A 34 15.94 -20.60 27.44
C LYS A 34 17.18 -19.70 27.30
N PRO A 35 18.43 -20.23 27.30
CA PRO A 35 19.62 -19.40 27.12
C PRO A 35 19.62 -18.64 25.76
N LEU A 36 19.16 -19.27 24.67
CA LEU A 36 19.09 -18.60 23.36
C LEU A 36 18.05 -17.49 23.38
N ARG A 37 16.87 -17.71 23.97
CA ARG A 37 15.84 -16.66 24.09
C ARG A 37 16.34 -15.45 24.88
N ALA A 38 16.98 -15.66 26.02
CA ALA A 38 17.57 -14.58 26.83
C ALA A 38 18.64 -13.82 26.04
N ARG A 39 19.51 -14.52 25.33
CA ARG A 39 20.55 -13.91 24.50
C ARG A 39 19.97 -13.11 23.35
N LEU A 40 18.90 -13.58 22.71
CA LEU A 40 18.21 -12.85 21.64
C LEU A 40 17.56 -11.58 22.19
N GLU A 41 16.89 -11.63 23.34
CA GLU A 41 16.28 -10.47 24.00
C GLU A 41 17.32 -9.37 24.29
N GLU A 42 18.53 -9.75 24.71
CA GLU A 42 19.61 -8.81 25.02
C GLU A 42 20.28 -8.22 23.78
N THR A 43 20.34 -8.97 22.66
CA THR A 43 21.23 -8.62 21.55
C THR A 43 20.53 -8.28 20.24
N VAL A 44 19.26 -8.67 20.09
CA VAL A 44 18.52 -8.53 18.84
C VAL A 44 17.20 -7.82 19.10
N PRO A 45 16.98 -6.61 18.59
CA PRO A 45 15.67 -5.96 18.67
C PRO A 45 14.57 -6.88 18.11
N PHE A 46 13.47 -7.04 18.86
CA PHE A 46 12.35 -7.88 18.44
C PHE A 46 11.59 -7.29 17.24
N SER A 47 11.67 -5.99 17.05
CA SER A 47 11.16 -5.25 15.91
C SER A 47 12.17 -4.20 15.47
N THR A 48 12.25 -3.94 14.15
CA THR A 48 13.05 -2.85 13.57
C THR A 48 12.32 -1.50 13.64
N LEU A 49 11.03 -1.52 14.05
CA LEU A 49 10.20 -0.35 14.22
C LEU A 49 9.78 -0.18 15.69
N GLU A 50 9.92 1.03 16.19
CA GLU A 50 9.37 1.45 17.49
C GLU A 50 7.92 1.93 17.28
N LEU A 51 6.95 1.38 18.02
CA LEU A 51 5.58 1.89 18.03
C LEU A 51 5.54 3.18 18.85
N VAL A 52 5.19 4.30 18.20
CA VAL A 52 5.04 5.62 18.85
C VAL A 52 3.63 5.80 19.39
N THR A 53 2.62 5.55 18.55
CA THR A 53 1.21 5.66 18.94
C THR A 53 0.32 4.81 18.05
N GLU A 54 -0.86 4.51 18.56
CA GLU A 54 -1.89 3.78 17.83
C GLU A 54 -3.25 4.43 18.10
N GLN A 55 -4.04 4.56 17.04
CA GLN A 55 -5.39 5.13 17.08
C GLN A 55 -6.37 4.14 16.46
N GLU A 56 -7.53 3.97 17.09
CA GLU A 56 -8.62 3.16 16.57
C GLU A 56 -9.83 4.01 16.23
N SER A 57 -10.28 3.92 14.98
CA SER A 57 -11.46 4.59 14.45
C SER A 57 -12.74 3.92 14.95
N ARG A 58 -13.86 4.67 14.97
CA ARG A 58 -15.20 4.14 15.25
C ARG A 58 -15.61 3.00 14.31
N ASP A 59 -15.04 2.91 13.13
CA ASP A 59 -15.32 1.84 12.17
C ASP A 59 -14.41 0.61 12.34
N GLY A 60 -13.57 0.60 13.39
CA GLY A 60 -12.63 -0.46 13.72
C GLY A 60 -11.33 -0.44 12.91
N THR A 61 -11.07 0.61 12.13
CA THR A 61 -9.76 0.81 11.48
C THR A 61 -8.74 1.23 12.50
N VAL A 62 -7.54 0.66 12.44
CA VAL A 62 -6.44 1.00 13.35
C VAL A 62 -5.29 1.60 12.55
N LYS A 63 -4.84 2.79 12.93
CA LYS A 63 -3.64 3.44 12.43
C LYS A 63 -2.53 3.35 13.47
N ALA A 64 -1.38 2.86 13.08
CA ALA A 64 -0.18 2.82 13.90
C ALA A 64 0.88 3.75 13.30
N LEU A 65 1.45 4.60 14.14
CA LEU A 65 2.62 5.40 13.85
C LEU A 65 3.84 4.71 14.47
N PHE A 66 4.80 4.44 13.64
CA PHE A 66 6.10 3.88 14.01
C PHE A 66 7.22 4.89 13.79
N ARG A 67 8.36 4.60 14.41
CA ARG A 67 9.64 5.24 14.17
C ARG A 67 10.69 4.19 13.84
N THR A 68 11.47 4.45 12.79
CA THR A 68 12.64 3.64 12.43
C THR A 68 13.79 3.90 13.41
N ALA A 69 14.79 3.01 13.46
CA ALA A 69 15.96 3.18 14.34
C ALA A 69 16.74 4.49 14.11
N ASP A 70 16.70 5.03 12.90
CA ASP A 70 17.29 6.31 12.51
C ASP A 70 16.31 7.50 12.61
N GLY A 71 15.16 7.30 13.28
CA GLY A 71 14.24 8.37 13.67
C GLY A 71 13.17 8.75 12.62
N HIS A 72 13.09 8.07 11.48
CA HIS A 72 12.10 8.37 10.45
C HIS A 72 10.71 7.83 10.81
N PRO A 73 9.64 8.64 10.62
CA PRO A 73 8.28 8.21 10.90
C PRO A 73 7.71 7.33 9.78
N VAL A 74 6.90 6.35 10.17
CA VAL A 74 6.19 5.43 9.26
C VAL A 74 4.80 5.17 9.79
N GLU A 75 3.76 5.41 9.00
CA GLU A 75 2.39 5.03 9.35
C GLU A 75 1.94 3.80 8.58
N SER A 76 1.14 2.96 9.24
CA SER A 76 0.51 1.79 8.62
C SER A 76 -0.90 1.60 9.18
N VAL A 77 -1.78 0.93 8.42
CA VAL A 77 -3.20 0.85 8.77
C VAL A 77 -3.71 -0.59 8.66
N LEU A 78 -4.47 -1.02 9.67
CA LEU A 78 -5.30 -2.22 9.63
C LEU A 78 -6.76 -1.83 9.39
N MET A 79 -7.34 -2.28 8.30
CA MET A 79 -8.75 -2.08 7.95
C MET A 79 -9.56 -3.35 8.19
N ARG A 80 -10.59 -3.28 9.04
CA ARG A 80 -11.49 -4.39 9.33
C ARG A 80 -12.78 -4.23 8.53
N TYR A 81 -13.18 -5.26 7.77
CA TYR A 81 -14.41 -5.28 6.98
C TYR A 81 -15.41 -6.29 7.54
N ARG A 82 -16.71 -6.03 7.32
CA ARG A 82 -17.81 -6.90 7.79
C ARG A 82 -17.79 -8.30 7.16
N ASP A 83 -17.20 -8.44 5.97
CA ASP A 83 -17.02 -9.72 5.26
C ASP A 83 -15.86 -10.57 5.78
N GLY A 84 -15.25 -10.20 6.91
CA GLY A 84 -14.13 -10.89 7.53
C GLY A 84 -12.76 -10.52 6.96
N ARG A 85 -12.67 -9.60 5.99
CA ARG A 85 -11.37 -9.09 5.54
C ARG A 85 -10.71 -8.28 6.65
N ARG A 86 -9.41 -8.57 6.81
CA ARG A 86 -8.46 -7.83 7.64
C ARG A 86 -7.33 -7.42 6.71
N SER A 87 -7.41 -6.18 6.21
CA SER A 87 -6.52 -5.68 5.16
C SER A 87 -5.50 -4.71 5.73
N LEU A 88 -4.24 -4.99 5.50
CA LEU A 88 -3.14 -4.10 5.85
C LEU A 88 -2.91 -3.07 4.74
N CYS A 89 -2.68 -1.81 5.09
CA CYS A 89 -2.14 -0.78 4.22
C CYS A 89 -0.70 -0.53 4.66
N LEU A 90 0.27 -1.01 3.86
CA LEU A 90 1.68 -1.00 4.19
C LEU A 90 2.38 0.17 3.49
N SER A 91 3.27 0.83 4.22
CA SER A 91 4.15 1.87 3.72
C SER A 91 5.45 1.28 3.19
N SER A 92 5.96 1.83 2.10
CA SER A 92 7.22 1.42 1.46
C SER A 92 8.36 2.41 1.67
N GLN A 93 8.04 3.63 2.07
CA GLN A 93 9.01 4.71 2.29
C GLN A 93 8.57 5.54 3.51
N SER A 94 9.50 6.28 4.12
CA SER A 94 9.18 7.38 5.01
C SER A 94 9.07 8.65 4.17
N GLY A 95 7.86 9.23 4.03
CA GLY A 95 7.55 10.25 3.05
C GLY A 95 7.47 9.69 1.63
N CYS A 96 7.39 10.57 0.63
CA CYS A 96 7.35 10.20 -0.79
C CYS A 96 8.06 11.24 -1.65
N PRO A 97 8.97 10.86 -2.57
CA PRO A 97 9.65 11.84 -3.43
C PRO A 97 8.81 12.31 -4.62
N LEU A 98 7.63 11.73 -4.83
CA LEU A 98 6.76 11.98 -5.99
C LEU A 98 5.62 12.96 -5.69
N THR A 99 5.84 14.02 -5.10
CA THR A 99 5.04 15.22 -4.79
C THR A 99 3.63 15.32 -5.42
N CYS A 100 2.82 14.25 -5.34
CA CYS A 100 1.40 14.29 -5.76
C CYS A 100 0.65 15.28 -4.87
N ASN A 101 0.05 16.31 -5.48
CA ASN A 101 -0.45 17.47 -4.73
C ASN A 101 -1.76 17.24 -3.95
N PHE A 102 -2.43 16.12 -4.15
CA PHE A 102 -3.62 15.69 -3.40
C PHE A 102 -3.28 14.73 -2.23
N CYS A 103 -2.01 14.38 -2.04
CA CYS A 103 -1.56 13.38 -1.08
C CYS A 103 -0.76 14.02 0.05
N ALA A 104 -1.17 13.82 1.29
CA ALA A 104 -0.47 14.35 2.46
C ALA A 104 0.98 13.83 2.55
N THR A 105 1.21 12.55 2.24
CA THR A 105 2.57 11.97 2.16
C THR A 105 3.43 12.65 1.09
N GLY A 106 2.82 13.09 -0.02
CA GLY A 106 3.53 13.83 -1.08
C GLY A 106 3.99 15.23 -0.67
N ALA A 107 3.35 15.81 0.34
CA ALA A 107 3.74 17.09 0.94
C ALA A 107 4.80 16.94 2.05
N MET A 108 5.05 15.72 2.54
CA MET A 108 6.07 15.44 3.54
C MET A 108 7.48 15.49 2.93
N ARG A 109 8.45 15.87 3.76
CA ARG A 109 9.85 15.67 3.41
C ARG A 109 10.12 14.16 3.23
N PHE A 110 10.69 13.79 2.09
CA PHE A 110 11.15 12.43 1.87
C PHE A 110 12.31 12.10 2.81
N GLY A 111 12.20 11.05 3.57
CA GLY A 111 13.25 10.51 4.42
C GLY A 111 14.09 9.49 3.65
N ARG A 112 13.59 8.27 3.54
CA ARG A 112 14.27 7.18 2.83
C ARG A 112 13.33 6.03 2.45
N ASN A 113 13.85 5.10 1.67
CA ASN A 113 13.26 3.80 1.47
C ASN A 113 13.27 2.98 2.77
N LEU A 114 12.19 2.23 3.02
CA LEU A 114 12.14 1.26 4.10
C LEU A 114 12.85 -0.04 3.68
N THR A 115 13.47 -0.71 4.62
CA THR A 115 14.01 -2.05 4.43
C THR A 115 12.89 -3.09 4.36
N GLU A 116 13.19 -4.30 3.85
CA GLU A 116 12.26 -5.45 3.88
C GLU A 116 11.73 -5.69 5.31
N SER A 117 12.62 -5.68 6.30
CA SER A 117 12.25 -5.92 7.70
C SER A 117 11.31 -4.86 8.24
N GLU A 118 11.55 -3.58 7.96
CA GLU A 118 10.68 -2.49 8.38
C GLU A 118 9.29 -2.55 7.72
N ILE A 119 9.21 -3.01 6.47
CA ILE A 119 7.92 -3.24 5.81
C ILE A 119 7.18 -4.42 6.44
N LEU A 120 7.89 -5.52 6.71
CA LEU A 120 7.32 -6.71 7.36
C LEU A 120 6.88 -6.44 8.80
N ASP A 121 7.65 -5.64 9.56
CA ASP A 121 7.31 -5.32 10.94
C ASP A 121 5.99 -4.54 11.08
N GLN A 122 5.61 -3.74 10.09
CA GLN A 122 4.27 -3.16 10.02
C GLN A 122 3.19 -4.26 9.97
N ALA A 123 3.40 -5.28 9.15
CA ALA A 123 2.45 -6.39 9.03
C ALA A 123 2.45 -7.28 10.27
N LEU A 124 3.61 -7.57 10.85
CA LEU A 124 3.78 -8.36 12.06
C LEU A 124 3.16 -7.68 13.28
N HIS A 125 3.23 -6.35 13.38
CA HIS A 125 2.57 -5.59 14.44
C HIS A 125 1.08 -5.91 14.51
N PHE A 126 0.37 -5.82 13.40
CA PHE A 126 -1.06 -6.14 13.35
C PHE A 126 -1.35 -7.64 13.44
N ARG A 127 -0.44 -8.50 12.92
CA ARG A 127 -0.58 -9.95 13.01
C ARG A 127 -0.52 -10.46 14.45
N ARG A 128 0.21 -9.79 15.33
CA ARG A 128 0.22 -10.09 16.78
C ARG A 128 -1.13 -9.86 17.44
N ARG A 129 -1.94 -8.95 16.91
CA ARG A 129 -3.26 -8.62 17.48
C ARG A 129 -4.35 -9.55 16.98
N GLU A 130 -4.35 -9.85 15.68
CA GLU A 130 -5.37 -10.66 15.03
C GLU A 130 -4.88 -11.26 13.72
N PRO A 131 -5.53 -12.34 13.23
CA PRO A 131 -5.26 -12.86 11.90
C PRO A 131 -5.52 -11.81 10.82
N VAL A 132 -4.54 -11.62 9.92
CA VAL A 132 -4.63 -10.73 8.76
C VAL A 132 -4.70 -11.56 7.48
N ASN A 133 -5.38 -11.08 6.44
CA ASN A 133 -5.61 -11.89 5.25
C ASN A 133 -5.56 -11.14 3.92
N HIS A 134 -5.32 -9.83 3.92
CA HIS A 134 -5.10 -9.00 2.74
C HIS A 134 -4.03 -7.96 3.02
N ALA A 135 -3.28 -7.55 1.99
CA ALA A 135 -2.35 -6.45 2.07
C ALA A 135 -2.39 -5.58 0.80
N VAL A 136 -2.27 -4.28 0.97
CA VAL A 136 -2.10 -3.32 -0.11
C VAL A 136 -0.89 -2.43 0.20
N TYR A 137 0.01 -2.27 -0.75
CA TYR A 137 1.11 -1.31 -0.69
C TYR A 137 0.58 0.01 -1.24
N MET A 138 -0.16 0.73 -0.39
CA MET A 138 -0.83 2.00 -0.68
C MET A 138 -0.69 2.98 0.48
N GLY A 139 0.24 2.72 1.41
CA GLY A 139 0.62 3.62 2.49
C GLY A 139 1.55 4.73 2.00
N MET A 140 2.52 5.09 2.81
CA MET A 140 3.50 6.11 2.48
C MET A 140 4.50 5.60 1.44
N GLY A 141 4.78 6.43 0.41
CA GLY A 141 5.79 6.16 -0.61
C GLY A 141 5.24 5.57 -1.92
N GLU A 142 6.14 5.50 -2.92
CA GLU A 142 5.92 4.80 -4.19
C GLU A 142 6.62 3.43 -4.13
N PRO A 143 5.88 2.32 -4.14
CA PRO A 143 6.47 0.99 -3.98
C PRO A 143 7.52 0.65 -5.04
N PHE A 144 7.36 1.12 -6.26
CA PHE A 144 8.29 0.81 -7.35
C PHE A 144 9.56 1.64 -7.35
N LEU A 145 9.67 2.66 -6.49
CA LEU A 145 10.94 3.30 -6.13
C LEU A 145 11.74 2.50 -5.09
N ASN A 146 11.07 1.61 -4.35
CA ASN A 146 11.68 0.71 -3.38
C ASN A 146 11.41 -0.76 -3.76
N PHE A 147 11.58 -1.08 -5.04
CA PHE A 147 11.12 -2.33 -5.65
C PHE A 147 11.61 -3.59 -4.94
N ASP A 148 12.92 -3.67 -4.64
CA ASP A 148 13.51 -4.90 -4.10
C ASP A 148 12.99 -5.23 -2.70
N ALA A 149 12.96 -4.24 -1.79
CA ALA A 149 12.44 -4.43 -0.44
C ALA A 149 10.92 -4.69 -0.42
N VAL A 150 10.16 -4.03 -1.29
CA VAL A 150 8.72 -4.25 -1.45
C VAL A 150 8.45 -5.66 -1.96
N LEU A 151 9.17 -6.12 -2.99
CA LEU A 151 8.98 -7.45 -3.54
C LEU A 151 9.41 -8.54 -2.54
N ALA A 152 10.55 -8.35 -1.87
CA ALA A 152 11.01 -9.28 -0.84
C ALA A 152 9.98 -9.41 0.30
N SER A 153 9.47 -8.29 0.81
CA SER A 153 8.42 -8.30 1.84
C SER A 153 7.12 -8.96 1.34
N ALA A 154 6.69 -8.67 0.10
CA ALA A 154 5.47 -9.24 -0.47
C ALA A 154 5.57 -10.78 -0.62
N ARG A 155 6.76 -11.32 -0.92
CA ARG A 155 7.04 -12.75 -0.98
C ARG A 155 6.93 -13.45 0.37
N ARG A 156 7.11 -12.72 1.46
CA ARG A 156 7.00 -13.25 2.84
C ARG A 156 5.59 -13.16 3.44
N LEU A 157 4.70 -12.36 2.86
CA LEU A 157 3.32 -12.21 3.37
C LEU A 157 2.51 -13.53 3.46
N PRO A 158 2.71 -14.55 2.61
CA PRO A 158 2.05 -15.84 2.78
C PRO A 158 2.33 -16.52 4.12
N ASP A 159 3.50 -16.32 4.70
CA ASP A 159 3.87 -16.85 6.02
C ASP A 159 2.99 -16.25 7.14
N LEU A 160 2.45 -15.02 6.91
CA LEU A 160 1.53 -14.33 7.82
C LEU A 160 0.05 -14.67 7.54
N GLY A 161 -0.25 -15.50 6.54
CA GLY A 161 -1.61 -15.84 6.12
C GLY A 161 -2.17 -14.97 4.99
N ILE A 162 -1.37 -14.09 4.40
CA ILE A 162 -1.78 -13.20 3.30
C ILE A 162 -1.25 -13.74 1.98
N THR A 163 -2.05 -14.49 1.24
CA THR A 163 -1.62 -15.06 -0.03
C THR A 163 -1.26 -13.99 -1.07
N HIS A 164 -0.39 -14.30 -2.03
CA HIS A 164 -0.05 -13.40 -3.13
C HIS A 164 -1.28 -12.91 -3.91
N ARG A 165 -2.33 -13.73 -4.06
CA ARG A 165 -3.61 -13.33 -4.67
C ARG A 165 -4.38 -12.26 -3.88
N ARG A 166 -4.06 -12.08 -2.62
CA ARG A 166 -4.64 -11.09 -1.70
C ARG A 166 -3.69 -9.94 -1.39
N THR A 167 -2.54 -9.91 -2.07
CA THR A 167 -1.56 -8.83 -2.03
C THR A 167 -1.72 -7.96 -3.27
N THR A 168 -1.76 -6.64 -3.09
CA THR A 168 -1.84 -5.65 -4.17
C THR A 168 -0.70 -4.65 -4.02
N ILE A 169 0.08 -4.44 -5.08
CA ILE A 169 1.05 -3.36 -5.15
C ILE A 169 0.47 -2.27 -6.06
N SER A 170 0.42 -1.04 -5.54
CA SER A 170 -0.05 0.13 -6.27
C SER A 170 1.11 1.01 -6.69
N THR A 171 1.02 1.59 -7.88
CA THR A 171 2.02 2.51 -8.41
C THR A 171 1.37 3.68 -9.11
N VAL A 172 2.03 4.83 -9.11
CA VAL A 172 1.69 5.97 -9.97
C VAL A 172 2.14 5.79 -11.42
N GLY A 173 2.85 4.69 -11.71
CA GLY A 173 3.45 4.40 -13.02
C GLY A 173 4.94 4.73 -13.08
N TRP A 174 5.69 4.50 -12.00
CA TRP A 174 7.14 4.57 -12.03
C TRP A 174 7.72 3.47 -12.93
N MET A 175 8.02 3.83 -14.19
CA MET A 175 8.31 2.88 -15.27
C MET A 175 9.45 1.91 -15.00
N PRO A 176 10.59 2.30 -14.40
CA PRO A 176 11.67 1.33 -14.13
C PRO A 176 11.19 0.17 -13.25
N GLY A 177 10.49 0.45 -12.16
CA GLY A 177 9.95 -0.59 -11.27
C GLY A 177 8.76 -1.33 -11.89
N LEU A 178 7.91 -0.65 -12.66
CA LEU A 178 6.77 -1.29 -13.34
C LEU A 178 7.25 -2.33 -14.37
N ARG A 179 8.26 -2.03 -15.17
CA ARG A 179 8.86 -2.97 -16.13
C ARG A 179 9.44 -4.18 -15.40
N ARG A 180 10.23 -3.95 -14.34
CA ARG A 180 10.75 -5.04 -13.49
C ARG A 180 9.64 -5.90 -12.92
N PHE A 181 8.54 -5.28 -12.44
CA PHE A 181 7.40 -6.03 -11.91
C PHE A 181 6.77 -6.93 -12.97
N VAL A 182 6.63 -6.46 -14.19
CA VAL A 182 6.06 -7.24 -15.30
C VAL A 182 6.99 -8.37 -15.74
N ASP A 183 8.30 -8.12 -15.77
CA ASP A 183 9.31 -9.08 -16.24
C ASP A 183 9.68 -10.13 -15.19
N GLU A 184 9.89 -9.71 -13.93
CA GLU A 184 10.54 -10.52 -12.90
C GLU A 184 9.55 -11.18 -11.92
N VAL A 185 8.28 -10.70 -11.80
CA VAL A 185 7.34 -11.18 -10.78
C VAL A 185 6.38 -12.18 -11.36
N GLU A 186 6.59 -13.46 -11.05
CA GLU A 186 5.71 -14.57 -11.47
C GLU A 186 4.55 -14.82 -10.49
N GLU A 187 4.73 -14.45 -9.24
CA GLU A 187 3.74 -14.59 -8.18
C GLU A 187 2.44 -13.86 -8.55
N PRO A 188 1.28 -14.41 -8.17
CA PRO A 188 -0.01 -13.82 -8.51
C PRO A 188 -0.35 -12.56 -7.68
N ILE A 189 0.61 -11.69 -7.49
CA ILE A 189 0.44 -10.37 -6.86
C ILE A 189 -0.36 -9.47 -7.81
N ARG A 190 -1.30 -8.70 -7.28
CA ARG A 190 -2.15 -7.79 -8.06
C ARG A 190 -1.45 -6.47 -8.30
N LEU A 191 -1.63 -5.93 -9.50
CA LEU A 191 -1.18 -4.59 -9.86
C LEU A 191 -2.34 -3.61 -9.74
N ALA A 192 -2.10 -2.46 -9.11
CA ALA A 192 -2.96 -1.30 -9.15
C ALA A 192 -2.21 -0.10 -9.73
N LEU A 193 -2.87 0.68 -10.58
CA LEU A 193 -2.35 1.89 -11.19
C LEU A 193 -3.14 3.10 -10.70
N SER A 194 -2.46 4.04 -10.07
CA SER A 194 -2.99 5.34 -9.72
C SER A 194 -3.01 6.25 -10.94
N ILE A 195 -4.21 6.50 -11.49
CA ILE A 195 -4.39 7.36 -12.68
C ILE A 195 -4.79 8.78 -12.29
N HIS A 196 -5.86 8.92 -11.54
CA HIS A 196 -6.45 10.15 -11.00
C HIS A 196 -6.88 11.21 -12.03
N ALA A 197 -6.37 11.17 -13.25
CA ALA A 197 -6.88 11.92 -14.39
C ALA A 197 -6.58 11.20 -15.71
N ALA A 198 -7.55 11.11 -16.61
CA ALA A 198 -7.38 10.56 -17.96
C ALA A 198 -6.84 11.62 -18.94
N ASP A 199 -6.99 12.90 -18.62
CA ASP A 199 -6.41 14.00 -19.36
C ASP A 199 -4.94 14.18 -18.98
N PRO A 200 -3.99 14.16 -19.95
CA PRO A 200 -2.56 14.25 -19.63
C PRO A 200 -2.17 15.55 -18.91
N ALA A 201 -2.74 16.68 -19.29
CA ALA A 201 -2.42 17.96 -18.66
C ALA A 201 -2.92 18.02 -17.20
N LYS A 202 -4.17 17.58 -16.96
CA LYS A 202 -4.70 17.44 -15.58
C LYS A 202 -3.85 16.46 -14.77
N ARG A 203 -3.43 15.33 -15.38
CA ARG A 203 -2.62 14.34 -14.68
C ARG A 203 -1.25 14.89 -14.29
N SER A 204 -0.60 15.65 -15.18
CA SER A 204 0.67 16.32 -14.87
C SER A 204 0.54 17.33 -13.73
N GLN A 205 -0.57 18.08 -13.67
CA GLN A 205 -0.86 18.99 -12.57
C GLN A 205 -1.04 18.27 -11.22
N LEU A 206 -1.73 17.11 -11.23
CA LEU A 206 -1.98 16.32 -10.02
C LEU A 206 -0.77 15.46 -9.61
N MET A 207 -0.03 14.96 -10.58
CA MET A 207 1.02 13.97 -10.44
C MET A 207 2.19 14.29 -11.38
N PRO A 208 3.19 15.07 -10.95
CA PRO A 208 4.32 15.50 -11.80
C PRO A 208 5.11 14.35 -12.45
N VAL A 209 5.04 13.14 -11.90
CA VAL A 209 5.65 11.93 -12.50
C VAL A 209 5.15 11.66 -13.93
N ASN A 210 3.97 12.18 -14.30
CA ASN A 210 3.42 12.04 -15.65
C ASN A 210 4.25 12.71 -16.75
N ASP A 211 4.97 13.78 -16.40
CA ASP A 211 5.85 14.48 -17.34
C ASP A 211 7.06 13.63 -17.70
N ARG A 212 7.50 12.78 -16.77
CA ARG A 212 8.60 11.85 -16.98
C ARG A 212 8.15 10.53 -17.62
N TYR A 213 6.96 10.06 -17.28
CA TYR A 213 6.39 8.79 -17.75
C TYR A 213 4.94 9.02 -18.19
N PRO A 214 4.72 9.33 -19.48
CA PRO A 214 3.38 9.59 -20.00
C PRO A 214 2.42 8.43 -19.75
N LEU A 215 1.17 8.74 -19.41
CA LEU A 215 0.16 7.73 -19.06
C LEU A 215 -0.03 6.67 -20.17
N SER A 216 0.13 7.04 -21.44
CA SER A 216 0.04 6.11 -22.57
C SER A 216 1.06 4.97 -22.51
N GLU A 217 2.30 5.29 -22.13
CA GLU A 217 3.38 4.30 -21.97
C GLU A 217 3.12 3.42 -20.73
N VAL A 218 2.70 4.01 -19.62
CA VAL A 218 2.35 3.29 -18.39
C VAL A 218 1.22 2.30 -18.65
N LEU A 219 0.18 2.72 -19.40
CA LEU A 219 -0.93 1.84 -19.75
C LEU A 219 -0.53 0.73 -20.73
N ALA A 220 0.41 0.98 -21.64
CA ALA A 220 0.95 -0.06 -22.51
C ALA A 220 1.61 -1.17 -21.68
N GLU A 221 2.39 -0.81 -20.66
CA GLU A 221 3.02 -1.76 -19.76
C GLU A 221 2.01 -2.50 -18.86
N CYS A 222 0.97 -1.81 -18.39
CA CYS A 222 -0.14 -2.44 -17.68
C CYS A 222 -0.92 -3.45 -18.54
N ARG A 223 -1.10 -3.18 -19.83
CA ARG A 223 -1.72 -4.14 -20.78
C ARG A 223 -0.81 -5.36 -20.97
N ARG A 224 0.51 -5.14 -21.05
CA ARG A 224 1.49 -6.23 -21.14
C ARG A 224 1.39 -7.14 -19.90
N TYR A 225 1.36 -6.56 -18.68
CA TYR A 225 1.10 -7.31 -17.46
C TYR A 225 -0.20 -8.11 -17.53
N ALA A 226 -1.31 -7.46 -17.92
CA ALA A 226 -2.61 -8.11 -17.96
C ALA A 226 -2.63 -9.30 -18.92
N GLY A 227 -1.99 -9.19 -20.09
CA GLY A 227 -1.85 -10.27 -21.07
C GLY A 227 -1.00 -11.42 -20.56
N LEU A 228 0.18 -11.14 -19.99
CA LEU A 228 1.09 -12.15 -19.46
C LEU A 228 0.51 -12.89 -18.25
N ARG A 229 -0.13 -12.18 -17.34
CA ARG A 229 -0.64 -12.76 -16.09
C ARG A 229 -2.11 -13.18 -16.17
N ARG A 230 -2.81 -12.91 -17.28
CA ARG A 230 -4.27 -13.14 -17.48
C ARG A 230 -5.09 -12.56 -16.33
N ARG A 231 -4.80 -11.30 -15.95
CA ARG A 231 -5.39 -10.61 -14.80
C ARG A 231 -5.71 -9.18 -15.14
N ARG A 232 -6.80 -8.69 -14.56
CA ARG A 232 -7.13 -7.27 -14.63
C ARG A 232 -6.18 -6.46 -13.77
N VAL A 233 -5.86 -5.25 -14.25
CA VAL A 233 -5.19 -4.20 -13.48
C VAL A 233 -6.26 -3.38 -12.76
N PHE A 234 -6.05 -3.12 -11.47
CA PHE A 234 -6.90 -2.16 -10.76
C PHE A 234 -6.48 -0.74 -11.13
N VAL A 235 -7.45 0.14 -11.27
CA VAL A 235 -7.23 1.57 -11.52
C VAL A 235 -7.76 2.31 -10.31
N GLU A 236 -6.88 3.01 -9.61
CA GLU A 236 -7.25 3.87 -8.50
C GLU A 236 -7.49 5.29 -9.06
N TYR A 237 -8.67 5.85 -8.77
CA TYR A 237 -9.09 7.16 -9.25
C TYR A 237 -9.72 7.96 -8.11
N VAL A 238 -8.99 8.93 -7.56
CA VAL A 238 -9.50 9.85 -6.55
C VAL A 238 -10.40 10.88 -7.22
N LEU A 239 -11.56 11.18 -6.63
CA LEU A 239 -12.52 12.15 -7.13
C LEU A 239 -12.39 13.48 -6.38
N LEU A 240 -11.89 14.51 -7.08
CA LEU A 240 -11.64 15.86 -6.61
C LEU A 240 -12.68 16.80 -7.20
N ALA A 241 -13.44 17.50 -6.35
CA ALA A 241 -14.54 18.35 -6.77
C ALA A 241 -14.11 19.45 -7.74
N GLY A 242 -14.77 19.51 -8.90
CA GLY A 242 -14.51 20.50 -9.94
C GLY A 242 -13.18 20.34 -10.69
N VAL A 243 -12.40 19.30 -10.40
CA VAL A 243 -11.08 19.07 -11.02
C VAL A 243 -11.13 17.94 -12.03
N ASN A 244 -11.50 16.73 -11.57
CA ASN A 244 -11.44 15.49 -12.36
C ASN A 244 -12.71 14.64 -12.24
N ASP A 245 -13.81 15.21 -11.77
CA ASP A 245 -15.04 14.50 -11.39
C ASP A 245 -16.22 14.72 -12.37
N SER A 246 -15.99 15.40 -13.49
CA SER A 246 -17.04 15.66 -14.47
C SER A 246 -17.45 14.41 -15.28
N PRO A 247 -18.68 14.36 -15.83
CA PRO A 247 -19.06 13.30 -16.76
C PRO A 247 -18.16 13.19 -17.99
N ALA A 248 -17.55 14.31 -18.43
CA ALA A 248 -16.57 14.29 -19.53
C ALA A 248 -15.27 13.58 -19.12
N ASP A 249 -14.80 13.79 -17.88
CA ASP A 249 -13.63 13.06 -17.35
C ASP A 249 -13.92 11.56 -17.25
N ALA A 250 -15.14 11.16 -16.84
CA ALA A 250 -15.56 9.77 -16.78
C ALA A 250 -15.56 9.10 -18.18
N ARG A 251 -16.12 9.78 -19.19
CA ARG A 251 -16.12 9.28 -20.56
C ARG A 251 -14.70 9.13 -21.12
N ARG A 252 -13.85 10.14 -20.92
CA ARG A 252 -12.42 10.08 -21.32
C ARG A 252 -11.69 8.93 -20.65
N LEU A 253 -11.95 8.71 -19.35
CA LEU A 253 -11.39 7.56 -18.63
C LEU A 253 -11.88 6.23 -19.21
N ALA A 254 -13.15 6.12 -19.55
CA ALA A 254 -13.72 4.91 -20.14
C ALA A 254 -13.12 4.61 -21.52
N GLU A 255 -12.95 5.61 -22.37
CA GLU A 255 -12.32 5.50 -23.69
C GLU A 255 -10.86 5.04 -23.57
N LEU A 256 -10.12 5.61 -22.60
CA LEU A 256 -8.71 5.29 -22.36
C LEU A 256 -8.50 3.85 -21.90
N LEU A 257 -9.38 3.34 -21.02
CA LEU A 257 -9.22 2.03 -20.38
C LEU A 257 -9.79 0.88 -21.20
N GLY A 258 -10.90 1.09 -21.90
CA GLY A 258 -11.65 0.00 -22.54
C GLY A 258 -12.31 -0.95 -21.53
N ARG A 259 -12.81 -2.10 -22.00
CA ARG A 259 -13.78 -2.94 -21.24
C ARG A 259 -13.15 -4.10 -20.46
N GLU A 260 -12.02 -4.61 -20.87
CA GLU A 260 -11.57 -5.96 -20.44
C GLU A 260 -10.38 -5.96 -19.48
N THR A 261 -9.43 -5.06 -19.66
CA THR A 261 -8.14 -5.09 -18.96
C THR A 261 -8.21 -4.52 -17.56
N TYR A 262 -9.11 -3.58 -17.31
CA TYR A 262 -9.09 -2.78 -16.10
C TYR A 262 -10.35 -2.94 -15.25
N LYS A 263 -10.19 -2.68 -13.93
CA LYS A 263 -11.28 -2.48 -12.99
C LYS A 263 -11.02 -1.20 -12.21
N VAL A 264 -11.95 -0.25 -12.25
CA VAL A 264 -11.79 1.05 -11.61
C VAL A 264 -12.27 1.02 -10.16
N ASN A 265 -11.46 1.55 -9.26
CA ASN A 265 -11.82 1.88 -7.90
C ASN A 265 -11.93 3.41 -7.80
N LEU A 266 -13.13 3.93 -7.71
CA LEU A 266 -13.41 5.33 -7.45
C LEU A 266 -13.21 5.60 -5.97
N ILE A 267 -12.32 6.51 -5.64
CA ILE A 267 -11.97 6.86 -4.26
C ILE A 267 -12.57 8.23 -3.95
N PRO A 268 -13.60 8.32 -3.09
CA PRO A 268 -14.00 9.61 -2.54
C PRO A 268 -12.79 10.26 -1.87
N TYR A 269 -12.52 11.52 -2.21
CA TYR A 269 -11.37 12.22 -1.65
C TYR A 269 -11.48 12.35 -0.13
N ASN A 270 -10.38 12.11 0.53
CA ASN A 270 -10.25 12.33 1.97
C ASN A 270 -9.45 13.63 2.14
N PRO A 271 -10.00 14.65 2.84
CA PRO A 271 -9.37 15.96 2.90
C PRO A 271 -7.92 15.90 3.41
N THR A 272 -7.02 16.52 2.65
CA THR A 272 -5.61 16.75 3.02
C THR A 272 -5.26 18.24 3.01
N GLY A 273 -6.28 19.08 2.87
CA GLY A 273 -6.16 20.54 2.83
C GLY A 273 -5.96 21.15 1.44
N SER A 274 -5.73 20.33 0.39
CA SER A 274 -5.43 20.84 -0.95
C SER A 274 -6.64 20.93 -1.88
N TYR A 275 -7.66 20.12 -1.66
CA TYR A 275 -8.85 19.99 -2.53
C TYR A 275 -10.10 19.71 -1.71
N ASP A 276 -11.25 19.80 -2.38
CA ASP A 276 -12.53 19.36 -1.87
C ASP A 276 -12.94 18.00 -2.45
N GLY A 277 -13.69 17.23 -1.67
CA GLY A 277 -14.23 15.95 -2.10
C GLY A 277 -15.48 16.12 -2.95
N SER A 278 -15.60 15.32 -4.00
CA SER A 278 -16.80 15.30 -4.85
C SER A 278 -18.05 14.90 -4.07
N PRO A 279 -19.18 15.60 -4.24
CA PRO A 279 -20.47 15.22 -3.64
C PRO A 279 -20.93 13.83 -4.11
N ARG A 280 -21.67 13.10 -3.26
CA ARG A 280 -22.20 11.76 -3.60
C ARG A 280 -22.93 11.68 -4.93
N PRO A 281 -23.81 12.65 -5.33
CA PRO A 281 -24.46 12.62 -6.64
C PRO A 281 -23.48 12.71 -7.81
N VAL A 282 -22.39 13.48 -7.68
CA VAL A 282 -21.35 13.60 -8.69
C VAL A 282 -20.59 12.28 -8.82
N ILE A 283 -20.23 11.64 -7.71
CA ILE A 283 -19.61 10.31 -7.69
C ILE A 283 -20.50 9.27 -8.38
N ALA A 284 -21.80 9.29 -8.09
CA ALA A 284 -22.78 8.39 -8.70
C ALA A 284 -22.93 8.63 -10.22
N ALA A 285 -22.95 9.91 -10.67
CA ALA A 285 -22.98 10.27 -12.06
C ALA A 285 -21.71 9.82 -12.80
N PHE A 286 -20.54 10.03 -12.22
CA PHE A 286 -19.24 9.57 -12.74
C PHE A 286 -19.25 8.04 -12.93
N LYS A 287 -19.67 7.31 -11.89
CA LYS A 287 -19.80 5.85 -11.97
C LYS A 287 -20.77 5.40 -13.05
N SER A 288 -21.91 6.08 -13.20
CA SER A 288 -22.92 5.78 -14.23
C SER A 288 -22.36 5.91 -15.65
N GLU A 289 -21.49 6.90 -15.93
CA GLU A 289 -20.82 7.01 -17.23
C GLU A 289 -19.89 5.81 -17.50
N LEU A 290 -19.13 5.36 -16.49
CA LEU A 290 -18.29 4.16 -16.63
C LEU A 290 -19.14 2.90 -16.85
N ASP A 291 -20.26 2.76 -16.13
CA ASP A 291 -21.19 1.63 -16.29
C ASP A 291 -21.80 1.59 -17.71
N ARG A 292 -22.21 2.75 -18.26
CA ARG A 292 -22.69 2.87 -19.65
C ARG A 292 -21.66 2.42 -20.66
N ALA A 293 -20.39 2.77 -20.41
CA ALA A 293 -19.26 2.33 -21.24
C ALA A 293 -18.86 0.86 -20.98
N ARG A 294 -19.52 0.17 -20.05
CA ARG A 294 -19.21 -1.20 -19.61
C ARG A 294 -17.79 -1.35 -19.03
N VAL A 295 -17.27 -0.30 -18.40
CA VAL A 295 -16.01 -0.34 -17.64
C VAL A 295 -16.35 -0.72 -16.20
N PRO A 296 -15.89 -1.86 -15.68
CA PRO A 296 -16.19 -2.27 -14.32
C PRO A 296 -15.68 -1.25 -13.31
N ALA A 297 -16.57 -0.66 -12.53
CA ALA A 297 -16.23 0.36 -11.55
C ALA A 297 -16.89 0.10 -10.19
N THR A 298 -16.14 0.37 -9.10
CA THR A 298 -16.64 0.32 -7.72
C THR A 298 -16.28 1.61 -7.00
N VAL A 299 -17.20 2.11 -6.16
CA VAL A 299 -16.88 3.22 -5.25
C VAL A 299 -16.29 2.61 -3.97
N ARG A 300 -15.08 3.04 -3.60
CA ARG A 300 -14.40 2.54 -2.42
C ARG A 300 -15.06 3.08 -1.16
N LEU A 301 -15.27 2.19 -0.20
CA LEU A 301 -15.71 2.59 1.13
C LEU A 301 -14.52 3.20 1.87
N THR A 302 -14.63 4.48 2.23
CA THR A 302 -13.63 5.16 3.07
C THR A 302 -13.65 4.58 4.48
N ARG A 303 -12.47 4.31 5.02
CA ARG A 303 -12.23 3.77 6.36
C ARG A 303 -11.27 4.68 7.13
N GLY A 304 -11.45 4.74 8.48
CA GLY A 304 -10.53 5.46 9.36
C GLY A 304 -10.48 6.97 9.14
N ARG A 305 -11.56 7.58 8.68
CA ARG A 305 -11.61 9.01 8.33
C ARG A 305 -11.44 9.93 9.54
N ASP A 306 -11.92 9.50 10.69
CA ASP A 306 -11.90 10.22 11.97
C ASP A 306 -10.53 10.19 12.67
N ILE A 307 -9.60 9.41 12.16
CA ILE A 307 -8.22 9.28 12.66
C ILE A 307 -7.17 9.53 11.57
N ASP A 308 -7.55 10.17 10.46
CA ASP A 308 -6.68 10.42 9.29
C ASP A 308 -5.93 9.16 8.79
N ALA A 309 -6.65 8.02 8.77
CA ALA A 309 -6.13 6.74 8.30
C ALA A 309 -6.55 6.37 6.88
N ALA A 310 -7.33 7.23 6.21
CA ALA A 310 -7.81 6.98 4.87
C ALA A 310 -6.73 7.23 3.79
N CYS A 311 -6.95 6.68 2.59
CA CYS A 311 -6.00 6.86 1.48
C CYS A 311 -5.68 8.33 1.22
N GLY A 312 -4.38 8.64 1.12
CA GLY A 312 -3.86 9.97 0.90
C GLY A 312 -3.66 10.81 2.17
N GLN A 313 -4.14 10.36 3.33
CA GLN A 313 -4.06 11.12 4.59
C GLN A 313 -2.85 10.78 5.46
N LEU A 314 -2.12 9.70 5.16
CA LEU A 314 -0.96 9.34 5.95
C LEU A 314 0.09 10.44 5.88
N ALA A 315 0.23 11.14 6.95
CA ALA A 315 1.24 12.17 7.18
C ALA A 315 1.40 12.28 8.68
N VAL A 316 2.61 12.15 9.15
CA VAL A 316 2.91 12.36 10.55
C VAL A 316 2.60 13.80 10.88
N SER A 317 1.50 14.04 11.60
CA SER A 317 1.25 15.32 12.23
C SER A 317 2.40 15.57 13.21
N SER A 318 3.20 16.59 12.94
CA SER A 318 4.15 17.10 13.94
C SER A 318 3.30 17.54 15.13
N GLY A 319 3.24 16.69 16.17
CA GLY A 319 2.74 17.08 17.47
C GLY A 319 3.71 18.04 18.13
#